data_290f13a7889554fa37f235ecb868e868
#
_entry.id   290f13a7889554fa37f235ecb868e868
#
_cell.length_a   1.000
_cell.length_b   1.000
_cell.length_c   1.000
_cell.angle_alpha   90.00
_cell.angle_beta   90.00
_cell.angle_gamma   90.00
#
_symmetry.space_group_name_H-M   'P 1'
#
loop_
_entity.id
_entity.type
_entity.pdbx_description
1 polymer ?
#
loop_
_entity_poly.entity_id
_entity_poly.type
_entity_poly.pdbx_seq_one_letter_code
_entity_poly.pdbx_strand_id
1 'polypeptide(L)'
;EFWQFTEEEMSDSQPEMYWSDKEKELGDAIIHEATDDEEFGCLTISNRYDYDQDKLIVDKLKQYPLKYFYFTDRPIEQTEFNFIDKALDLRHIDIRIQFYIRSKAKVNIGNQCGPMDIVPRYSKDFILQRQFPIGSNFIDGVDYLDDENKRLLLDGVPDKFEDNRTTSKKFKSQLMDFLGEDFKDKSIVEIGCSFGYTSHILSNYFKKVVSVDFDPDSIKTAKDFNKDKTNIDFVIKDVYGTSWDFDKNHDVVFIDCVHEYNYIRNDIINSISYFDKPLLIFDDYGLFPNSVMKCINEFVDNNTLKVIKKIGHKKDVIFPNTAHKVLKDYEGIICQVV
;
A
#
# COMPACT_ATOMS: atom_id res chain seq x y z
N GLU A 1 -7.64 29.23 27.12
CA GLU A 1 -8.90 28.52 26.84
C GLU A 1 -8.68 27.68 25.60
N PHE A 2 -8.62 26.35 25.75
CA PHE A 2 -8.59 25.44 24.62
C PHE A 2 -10.04 25.24 24.17
N TRP A 3 -10.31 25.43 22.88
CA TRP A 3 -11.56 25.08 22.26
C TRP A 3 -11.74 23.56 22.32
N GLN A 4 -12.69 23.09 23.10
CA GLN A 4 -13.13 21.69 23.08
C GLN A 4 -14.31 21.57 22.14
N PHE A 5 -14.10 21.04 20.94
CA PHE A 5 -15.17 20.63 20.03
C PHE A 5 -15.60 19.20 20.38
N THR A 6 -16.87 18.91 20.31
CA THR A 6 -17.38 17.55 20.37
C THR A 6 -17.00 16.78 19.10
N GLU A 7 -16.95 15.45 19.16
CA GLU A 7 -16.70 14.62 17.97
C GLU A 7 -17.73 14.92 16.84
N GLU A 8 -18.97 15.23 17.19
CA GLU A 8 -20.03 15.58 16.26
C GLU A 8 -19.79 16.96 15.60
N GLU A 9 -19.33 17.95 16.35
CA GLU A 9 -18.93 19.27 15.80
C GLU A 9 -17.68 19.17 14.92
N MET A 10 -16.77 18.22 15.16
CA MET A 10 -15.59 17.98 14.35
C MET A 10 -15.94 17.21 13.05
N SER A 11 -16.93 16.32 13.06
CA SER A 11 -17.34 15.55 11.88
C SER A 11 -17.97 16.41 10.79
N ASP A 12 -18.65 17.51 11.18
CA ASP A 12 -19.32 18.43 10.25
C ASP A 12 -18.47 19.64 9.86
N SER A 13 -17.32 19.87 10.51
CA SER A 13 -16.44 21.00 10.22
C SER A 13 -15.52 20.69 9.05
N GLN A 14 -15.89 21.11 7.86
CA GLN A 14 -14.96 21.14 6.73
C GLN A 14 -14.07 22.39 6.81
N PRO A 15 -12.76 22.29 6.52
CA PRO A 15 -11.88 23.45 6.54
C PRO A 15 -12.35 24.50 5.52
N GLU A 16 -12.65 25.70 5.99
CA GLU A 16 -12.95 26.85 5.13
C GLU A 16 -11.72 27.74 5.02
N MET A 17 -11.35 28.09 3.79
CA MET A 17 -10.29 29.04 3.54
C MET A 17 -10.88 30.39 3.10
N TYR A 18 -10.47 31.44 3.79
CA TYR A 18 -10.82 32.82 3.45
C TYR A 18 -9.60 33.51 2.84
N TRP A 19 -9.72 33.95 1.58
CA TRP A 19 -8.70 34.72 0.90
C TRP A 19 -9.02 36.18 0.95
N SER A 20 -8.03 37.05 1.20
CA SER A 20 -8.14 38.50 1.04
C SER A 20 -8.30 38.84 -0.42
N ASP A 21 -8.86 40.04 -0.69
CA ASP A 21 -9.03 40.50 -2.06
C ASP A 21 -7.69 40.59 -2.81
N LYS A 22 -6.62 40.99 -2.12
CA LYS A 22 -5.26 41.00 -2.68
C LYS A 22 -4.75 39.62 -3.08
N GLU A 23 -5.04 38.58 -2.29
CA GLU A 23 -4.66 37.19 -2.62
C GLU A 23 -5.45 36.68 -3.83
N LYS A 24 -6.72 37.05 -3.93
CA LYS A 24 -7.57 36.74 -5.08
C LYS A 24 -7.08 37.43 -6.34
N GLU A 25 -6.86 38.75 -6.28
CA GLU A 25 -6.34 39.53 -7.40
C GLU A 25 -5.01 38.97 -7.93
N LEU A 26 -4.09 38.60 -7.03
CA LEU A 26 -2.82 38.04 -7.42
C LEU A 26 -2.98 36.64 -8.01
N GLY A 27 -3.83 35.79 -7.43
CA GLY A 27 -4.12 34.44 -7.95
C GLY A 27 -4.80 34.54 -9.33
N ASP A 28 -5.77 35.41 -9.52
CA ASP A 28 -6.44 35.62 -10.81
C ASP A 28 -5.46 36.11 -11.87
N ALA A 29 -4.56 37.05 -11.51
CA ALA A 29 -3.53 37.52 -12.44
C ALA A 29 -2.57 36.39 -12.87
N ILE A 30 -2.17 35.53 -11.95
CA ILE A 30 -1.32 34.37 -12.25
C ILE A 30 -2.06 33.39 -13.17
N ILE A 31 -3.34 33.12 -12.90
CA ILE A 31 -4.16 32.23 -13.73
C ILE A 31 -4.26 32.78 -15.14
N HIS A 32 -4.63 34.05 -15.26
CA HIS A 32 -4.75 34.74 -16.57
C HIS A 32 -3.44 34.69 -17.36
N GLU A 33 -2.31 35.05 -16.75
CA GLU A 33 -1.00 35.04 -17.43
C GLU A 33 -0.57 33.63 -17.87
N ALA A 34 -0.86 32.63 -17.09
CA ALA A 34 -0.40 31.25 -17.36
C ALA A 34 -1.33 30.46 -18.28
N THR A 35 -2.62 30.78 -18.34
CA THR A 35 -3.63 29.96 -19.04
C THR A 35 -4.43 30.70 -20.11
N ASP A 36 -4.26 32.02 -20.23
CA ASP A 36 -5.12 32.87 -21.10
C ASP A 36 -6.62 32.71 -20.78
N ASP A 37 -6.96 32.51 -19.50
CA ASP A 37 -8.30 32.23 -18.98
C ASP A 37 -8.93 30.89 -19.46
N GLU A 38 -8.14 30.00 -20.03
CA GLU A 38 -8.61 28.67 -20.37
C GLU A 38 -8.78 27.79 -19.11
N GLU A 39 -9.62 26.74 -19.21
CA GLU A 39 -9.77 25.75 -18.16
C GLU A 39 -8.43 25.05 -17.88
N PHE A 40 -8.09 24.87 -16.62
CA PHE A 40 -6.83 24.28 -16.20
C PHE A 40 -7.01 23.23 -15.09
N GLY A 41 -5.98 22.41 -14.89
CA GLY A 41 -5.87 21.49 -13.78
C GLY A 41 -4.70 21.83 -12.85
N CYS A 42 -4.67 21.20 -11.69
CA CYS A 42 -3.52 21.21 -10.80
C CYS A 42 -3.01 19.81 -10.54
N LEU A 43 -1.69 19.64 -10.64
CA LEU A 43 -0.99 18.40 -10.31
C LEU A 43 -0.14 18.59 -9.04
N THR A 44 -0.30 17.69 -8.07
CA THR A 44 0.50 17.72 -6.83
C THR A 44 1.12 16.38 -6.56
N ILE A 45 2.45 16.31 -6.56
CA ILE A 45 3.22 15.11 -6.28
C ILE A 45 4.21 15.39 -5.17
N SER A 46 4.10 14.67 -4.06
CA SER A 46 5.05 14.70 -2.95
C SER A 46 5.94 13.46 -2.97
N ASN A 47 7.25 13.67 -2.81
CA ASN A 47 8.27 12.61 -2.84
C ASN A 47 8.29 11.66 -1.64
N ARG A 48 7.44 11.88 -0.65
CA ARG A 48 7.41 11.03 0.55
C ARG A 48 7.04 9.58 0.28
N TYR A 49 6.67 9.25 -0.98
CA TYR A 49 6.05 7.98 -1.33
C TYR A 49 6.65 7.38 -2.61
N ASP A 50 6.66 6.06 -2.70
CA ASP A 50 7.20 5.30 -3.82
C ASP A 50 6.43 5.53 -5.13
N TYR A 51 7.17 5.60 -6.23
CA TYR A 51 6.67 5.92 -7.58
C TYR A 51 5.89 4.79 -8.26
N ASP A 52 5.85 3.59 -7.69
CA ASP A 52 5.25 2.41 -8.36
C ASP A 52 3.74 2.53 -8.64
N GLN A 53 3.07 3.53 -8.05
CA GLN A 53 1.63 3.78 -8.24
C GLN A 53 1.32 5.02 -9.11
N ASP A 54 2.34 5.71 -9.63
CA ASP A 54 2.15 6.93 -10.43
C ASP A 54 1.37 6.66 -11.72
N LYS A 55 1.28 5.39 -12.15
CA LYS A 55 0.46 5.00 -13.29
C LYS A 55 -1.00 5.42 -13.15
N LEU A 56 -1.60 5.29 -11.98
CA LEU A 56 -3.00 5.70 -11.74
C LEU A 56 -3.17 7.21 -11.93
N ILE A 57 -2.22 8.01 -11.44
CA ILE A 57 -2.21 9.46 -11.64
C ILE A 57 -1.99 9.79 -13.13
N VAL A 58 -1.05 9.12 -13.81
CA VAL A 58 -0.80 9.27 -15.24
C VAL A 58 -2.05 8.97 -16.06
N ASP A 59 -2.73 7.86 -15.77
CA ASP A 59 -3.94 7.46 -16.49
C ASP A 59 -5.11 8.43 -16.22
N LYS A 60 -5.18 9.02 -15.03
CA LYS A 60 -6.16 10.05 -14.72
C LYS A 60 -5.84 11.36 -15.44
N LEU A 61 -4.59 11.80 -15.47
CA LEU A 61 -4.15 13.01 -16.20
C LEU A 61 -4.49 12.94 -17.69
N LYS A 62 -4.34 11.76 -18.31
CA LYS A 62 -4.71 11.54 -19.73
C LYS A 62 -6.21 11.73 -20.01
N GLN A 63 -7.08 11.54 -19.01
CA GLN A 63 -8.53 11.76 -19.13
C GLN A 63 -8.88 13.26 -19.10
N TYR A 64 -7.97 14.12 -18.63
CA TYR A 64 -8.12 15.55 -18.54
C TYR A 64 -6.98 16.26 -19.29
N PRO A 65 -7.06 16.40 -20.61
CA PRO A 65 -6.01 17.04 -21.42
C PRO A 65 -6.08 18.56 -21.24
N LEU A 66 -5.65 19.03 -20.09
CA LEU A 66 -5.67 20.43 -19.68
C LEU A 66 -4.22 20.96 -19.57
N LYS A 67 -4.08 22.27 -19.48
CA LYS A 67 -2.87 22.93 -19.01
C LYS A 67 -2.80 22.83 -17.49
N TYR A 68 -1.63 22.53 -16.92
CA TYR A 68 -1.49 22.22 -15.50
C TYR A 68 -0.57 23.18 -14.75
N PHE A 69 -1.09 23.78 -13.69
CA PHE A 69 -0.25 24.24 -12.59
C PHE A 69 0.26 23.01 -11.82
N TYR A 70 1.54 22.97 -11.47
CA TYR A 70 2.09 21.78 -10.86
C TYR A 70 2.96 22.07 -9.64
N PHE A 71 2.93 21.14 -8.69
CA PHE A 71 3.81 21.09 -7.53
C PHE A 71 4.40 19.68 -7.46
N THR A 72 5.69 19.54 -7.69
CA THR A 72 6.41 18.28 -7.59
C THR A 72 7.71 18.48 -6.82
N ASP A 73 8.07 17.54 -5.95
CA ASP A 73 9.32 17.63 -5.17
C ASP A 73 10.58 17.49 -6.05
N ARG A 74 10.43 16.95 -7.28
CA ARG A 74 11.47 16.87 -8.30
C ARG A 74 11.10 17.73 -9.51
N PRO A 75 12.09 18.14 -10.33
CA PRO A 75 11.78 18.73 -11.63
C PRO A 75 10.85 17.81 -12.42
N ILE A 76 9.77 18.37 -12.96
CA ILE A 76 8.71 17.58 -13.61
C ILE A 76 9.25 16.81 -14.83
N GLU A 77 10.30 17.31 -15.46
CA GLU A 77 11.01 16.69 -16.58
C GLU A 77 11.65 15.34 -16.21
N GLN A 78 11.89 15.12 -14.92
CA GLN A 78 12.48 13.89 -14.36
C GLN A 78 11.42 12.93 -13.81
N THR A 79 10.16 13.17 -14.08
CA THR A 79 9.02 12.38 -13.60
C THR A 79 8.24 11.78 -14.76
N GLU A 80 7.37 10.81 -14.47
CA GLU A 80 6.43 10.23 -15.45
C GLU A 80 5.37 11.24 -15.91
N PHE A 81 5.30 12.41 -15.27
CA PHE A 81 4.35 13.48 -15.58
C PHE A 81 4.88 14.51 -16.56
N ASN A 82 6.06 14.29 -17.15
CA ASN A 82 6.71 15.21 -18.08
C ASN A 82 5.90 15.52 -19.35
N PHE A 83 4.89 14.70 -19.63
CA PHE A 83 4.02 14.81 -20.81
C PHE A 83 2.90 15.85 -20.68
N ILE A 84 2.62 16.37 -19.47
CA ILE A 84 1.54 17.37 -19.28
C ILE A 84 1.88 18.68 -19.95
N ASP A 85 0.83 19.40 -20.38
CA ASP A 85 0.96 20.81 -20.77
C ASP A 85 1.14 21.68 -19.50
N LYS A 86 2.26 22.38 -19.40
CA LYS A 86 2.72 23.06 -18.19
C LYS A 86 2.29 24.52 -18.18
N ALA A 87 1.48 24.92 -17.21
CA ALA A 87 1.16 26.32 -16.96
C ALA A 87 2.26 26.98 -16.11
N LEU A 88 2.39 26.58 -14.84
CA LEU A 88 3.36 27.17 -13.90
C LEU A 88 3.72 26.19 -12.79
N ASP A 89 4.99 26.24 -12.36
CA ASP A 89 5.48 25.57 -11.16
C ASP A 89 5.09 26.36 -9.90
N LEU A 90 4.30 25.75 -9.04
CA LEU A 90 3.78 26.36 -7.82
C LEU A 90 4.75 26.37 -6.64
N ARG A 91 5.92 25.72 -6.72
CA ARG A 91 6.86 25.59 -5.58
C ARG A 91 7.34 26.91 -5.00
N HIS A 92 7.32 27.98 -5.79
CA HIS A 92 7.80 29.30 -5.40
C HIS A 92 6.68 30.33 -5.18
N ILE A 93 5.42 29.89 -5.24
CA ILE A 93 4.25 30.71 -5.00
C ILE A 93 3.85 30.60 -3.52
N ASP A 94 3.38 31.68 -2.93
CA ASP A 94 2.82 31.65 -1.58
C ASP A 94 1.74 30.58 -1.45
N ILE A 95 1.78 29.81 -0.36
CA ILE A 95 0.91 28.65 -0.17
C ILE A 95 -0.59 29.01 -0.21
N ARG A 96 -0.97 30.20 0.28
CA ARG A 96 -2.36 30.64 0.26
C ARG A 96 -2.83 30.95 -1.16
N ILE A 97 -1.95 31.49 -2.00
CA ILE A 97 -2.21 31.73 -3.42
C ILE A 97 -2.26 30.41 -4.18
N GLN A 98 -1.38 29.44 -3.86
CA GLN A 98 -1.48 28.08 -4.42
C GLN A 98 -2.87 27.48 -4.15
N PHE A 99 -3.39 27.58 -2.91
CA PHE A 99 -4.71 27.07 -2.58
C PHE A 99 -5.82 27.82 -3.33
N TYR A 100 -5.69 29.13 -3.54
CA TYR A 100 -6.63 29.88 -4.34
C TYR A 100 -6.65 29.40 -5.80
N ILE A 101 -5.49 29.24 -6.44
CA ILE A 101 -5.36 28.69 -7.79
C ILE A 101 -6.01 27.30 -7.87
N ARG A 102 -5.71 26.41 -6.91
CA ARG A 102 -6.30 25.08 -6.83
C ARG A 102 -7.81 25.09 -6.69
N SER A 103 -8.37 26.06 -5.93
CA SER A 103 -9.82 26.20 -5.76
C SER A 103 -10.56 26.59 -7.04
N LYS A 104 -9.84 27.16 -8.02
CA LYS A 104 -10.35 27.54 -9.35
C LYS A 104 -10.11 26.49 -10.42
N ALA A 105 -9.27 25.49 -10.15
CA ALA A 105 -8.97 24.44 -11.10
C ALA A 105 -10.22 23.61 -11.43
N LYS A 106 -10.34 23.18 -12.67
CA LYS A 106 -11.37 22.22 -13.08
C LYS A 106 -11.19 20.87 -12.40
N VAL A 107 -9.94 20.51 -12.14
CA VAL A 107 -9.56 19.25 -11.50
C VAL A 107 -8.24 19.41 -10.75
N ASN A 108 -8.15 18.81 -9.57
CA ASN A 108 -6.90 18.60 -8.87
C ASN A 108 -6.57 17.09 -8.89
N ILE A 109 -5.36 16.73 -9.28
CA ILE A 109 -4.89 15.35 -9.35
C ILE A 109 -3.58 15.26 -8.59
N GLY A 110 -3.41 14.25 -7.76
CA GLY A 110 -2.15 14.08 -7.05
C GLY A 110 -2.15 12.94 -6.04
N ASN A 111 -1.06 12.84 -5.28
CA ASN A 111 -1.00 11.96 -4.13
C ASN A 111 -1.43 12.68 -2.86
N GLN A 112 -1.85 11.91 -1.86
CA GLN A 112 -2.26 12.46 -0.57
C GLN A 112 -1.10 13.26 0.07
N CYS A 113 -1.36 14.51 0.34
CA CYS A 113 -0.45 15.43 1.03
C CYS A 113 -1.25 16.66 1.52
N GLY A 114 -0.69 17.43 2.46
CA GLY A 114 -1.38 18.58 3.04
C GLY A 114 -2.06 19.52 2.02
N PRO A 115 -1.42 19.92 0.92
CA PRO A 115 -2.08 20.73 -0.12
C PRO A 115 -3.29 20.05 -0.78
N MET A 116 -3.32 18.74 -0.89
CA MET A 116 -4.46 18.01 -1.47
C MET A 116 -5.59 17.79 -0.45
N ASP A 117 -5.30 17.83 0.85
CA ASP A 117 -6.31 17.64 1.89
C ASP A 117 -7.15 18.90 2.16
N ILE A 118 -6.71 20.08 1.69
CA ILE A 118 -7.35 21.36 2.02
C ILE A 118 -8.35 21.81 0.95
N VAL A 119 -8.24 21.39 -0.30
CA VAL A 119 -8.97 21.96 -1.45
C VAL A 119 -10.18 21.16 -1.96
N PRO A 120 -10.52 19.95 -1.45
CA PRO A 120 -11.59 19.10 -2.02
C PRO A 120 -12.96 19.79 -2.14
N ARG A 121 -13.21 20.79 -1.29
CA ARG A 121 -14.49 21.49 -1.23
C ARG A 121 -14.74 22.41 -2.42
N TYR A 122 -13.71 22.79 -3.16
CA TYR A 122 -13.77 23.86 -4.15
C TYR A 122 -13.68 23.36 -5.59
N SER A 123 -13.20 22.13 -5.78
CA SER A 123 -12.96 21.59 -7.12
C SER A 123 -13.18 20.08 -7.16
N LYS A 124 -13.07 19.47 -8.33
CA LYS A 124 -13.07 18.01 -8.47
C LYS A 124 -11.67 17.49 -8.21
N ASP A 125 -11.53 16.68 -7.16
CA ASP A 125 -10.25 16.17 -6.72
C ASP A 125 -10.13 14.66 -6.95
N PHE A 126 -8.96 14.25 -7.44
CA PHE A 126 -8.57 12.86 -7.58
C PHE A 126 -7.29 12.63 -6.77
N ILE A 127 -7.41 11.94 -5.66
CA ILE A 127 -6.30 11.71 -4.75
C ILE A 127 -5.87 10.24 -4.81
N LEU A 128 -4.60 10.01 -5.07
CA LEU A 128 -3.97 8.72 -4.84
C LEU A 128 -3.54 8.64 -3.37
N GLN A 129 -4.21 7.81 -2.60
CA GLN A 129 -3.88 7.55 -1.21
C GLN A 129 -2.79 6.48 -1.15
N ARG A 130 -1.54 6.88 -0.89
CA ARG A 130 -0.39 5.97 -0.86
C ARG A 130 -0.06 5.41 0.51
N GLN A 131 -0.56 6.02 1.55
CA GLN A 131 -0.53 5.49 2.92
C GLN A 131 -1.97 5.40 3.40
N PHE A 132 -2.28 4.32 4.07
CA PHE A 132 -3.52 4.18 4.81
C PHE A 132 -3.24 4.71 6.23
N PRO A 133 -3.51 5.99 6.54
CA PRO A 133 -3.36 6.45 7.90
C PRO A 133 -4.42 5.76 8.73
N ILE A 134 -4.05 5.35 9.92
CA ILE A 134 -4.98 4.89 10.93
C ILE A 134 -5.98 6.02 11.14
N GLY A 135 -7.27 5.71 11.01
CA GLY A 135 -8.33 6.66 11.29
C GLY A 135 -8.42 7.84 10.29
N SER A 136 -7.94 7.70 9.06
CA SER A 136 -8.18 8.71 8.04
C SER A 136 -9.66 8.74 7.70
N ASN A 137 -10.33 9.77 8.13
CA ASN A 137 -11.63 10.12 7.60
C ASN A 137 -11.44 10.45 6.12
N PHE A 138 -12.18 9.77 5.25
CA PHE A 138 -12.24 10.13 3.85
C PHE A 138 -12.87 11.51 3.75
N ILE A 139 -12.31 12.36 2.92
CA ILE A 139 -12.83 13.69 2.68
C ILE A 139 -13.99 13.55 1.71
N ASP A 140 -15.17 14.02 2.07
CA ASP A 140 -16.34 14.01 1.21
C ASP A 140 -16.07 14.79 -0.09
N GLY A 141 -16.49 14.22 -1.22
CA GLY A 141 -16.34 14.84 -2.54
C GLY A 141 -14.98 14.58 -3.23
N VAL A 142 -14.11 13.77 -2.63
CA VAL A 142 -12.86 13.32 -3.25
C VAL A 142 -13.05 11.97 -3.92
N ASP A 143 -12.67 11.86 -5.18
CA ASP A 143 -12.55 10.59 -5.89
C ASP A 143 -11.15 10.01 -5.62
N TYR A 144 -11.06 8.95 -4.84
CA TYR A 144 -9.82 8.25 -4.61
C TYR A 144 -9.46 7.38 -5.81
N LEU A 145 -8.19 7.46 -6.26
CA LEU A 145 -7.70 6.71 -7.42
C LEU A 145 -7.38 5.25 -7.09
N ASP A 146 -7.24 4.94 -5.82
CA ASP A 146 -7.02 3.58 -5.36
C ASP A 146 -8.30 2.76 -5.46
N ASP A 147 -8.10 1.45 -5.58
CA ASP A 147 -9.19 0.48 -5.54
C ASP A 147 -9.91 0.56 -4.17
N GLU A 148 -11.17 0.99 -4.18
CA GLU A 148 -12.00 1.11 -2.97
C GLU A 148 -12.11 -0.22 -2.22
N ASN A 149 -12.21 -1.34 -2.95
CA ASN A 149 -12.27 -2.66 -2.33
C ASN A 149 -10.99 -2.98 -1.56
N LYS A 150 -9.82 -2.65 -2.11
CA LYS A 150 -8.54 -2.82 -1.40
C LYS A 150 -8.48 -1.97 -0.14
N ARG A 151 -8.95 -0.74 -0.23
CA ARG A 151 -8.99 0.17 0.90
C ARG A 151 -9.85 -0.39 2.03
N LEU A 152 -11.05 -0.87 1.73
CA LEU A 152 -11.94 -1.49 2.70
C LEU A 152 -11.34 -2.75 3.32
N LEU A 153 -10.64 -3.56 2.53
CA LEU A 153 -9.96 -4.76 3.02
C LEU A 153 -8.78 -4.46 3.94
N LEU A 154 -8.11 -3.32 3.77
CA LEU A 154 -7.00 -2.87 4.60
C LEU A 154 -7.44 -2.01 5.80
N ASP A 155 -8.71 -1.63 5.84
CA ASP A 155 -9.28 -0.93 6.99
C ASP A 155 -9.30 -1.85 8.22
N GLY A 156 -8.89 -1.32 9.37
CA GLY A 156 -8.76 -2.10 10.61
C GLY A 156 -7.60 -3.11 10.64
N VAL A 157 -6.86 -3.29 9.54
CA VAL A 157 -5.65 -4.13 9.52
C VAL A 157 -4.42 -3.27 9.81
N PRO A 158 -3.61 -3.59 10.84
CA PRO A 158 -2.44 -2.79 11.19
C PRO A 158 -1.35 -2.84 10.10
N ASP A 159 -0.53 -1.78 10.07
CA ASP A 159 0.70 -1.72 9.27
C ASP A 159 1.89 -2.29 10.05
N LYS A 160 2.89 -2.82 9.37
CA LYS A 160 4.15 -3.27 9.98
C LYS A 160 4.90 -2.16 10.72
N PHE A 161 4.65 -0.90 10.38
CA PHE A 161 5.17 0.25 11.13
C PHE A 161 4.54 0.41 12.51
N GLU A 162 3.36 -0.17 12.72
CA GLU A 162 2.57 -0.10 13.95
C GLU A 162 2.70 -1.39 14.76
N ASP A 163 2.66 -2.52 14.08
CA ASP A 163 2.74 -3.86 14.67
C ASP A 163 3.64 -4.76 13.81
N ASN A 164 4.75 -5.22 14.36
CA ASN A 164 5.70 -6.08 13.66
C ASN A 164 5.24 -7.54 13.48
N ARG A 165 4.05 -7.87 13.96
CA ARG A 165 3.42 -9.20 13.81
C ARG A 165 2.59 -9.30 12.54
N THR A 166 2.83 -8.43 11.59
CA THR A 166 2.14 -8.43 10.29
C THR A 166 3.04 -7.86 9.20
N THR A 167 2.69 -8.13 7.95
CA THR A 167 3.29 -7.50 6.78
C THR A 167 2.87 -6.02 6.67
N SER A 168 3.60 -5.21 5.92
CA SER A 168 3.19 -3.82 5.69
C SER A 168 1.91 -3.71 4.85
N LYS A 169 1.18 -2.61 4.99
CA LYS A 169 0.02 -2.32 4.12
C LYS A 169 0.43 -2.27 2.65
N LYS A 170 1.65 -1.79 2.37
CA LYS A 170 2.20 -1.80 1.02
C LYS A 170 2.42 -3.22 0.49
N PHE A 171 2.98 -4.11 1.30
CA PHE A 171 3.11 -5.54 0.95
C PHE A 171 1.73 -6.13 0.63
N LYS A 172 0.76 -5.96 1.54
CA LYS A 172 -0.61 -6.45 1.37
C LYS A 172 -1.27 -5.92 0.09
N SER A 173 -1.15 -4.62 -0.17
CA SER A 173 -1.71 -4.00 -1.38
C SER A 173 -1.11 -4.58 -2.66
N GLN A 174 0.23 -4.73 -2.72
CA GLN A 174 0.89 -5.30 -3.89
C GLN A 174 0.67 -6.81 -4.02
N LEU A 175 0.45 -7.52 -2.91
CA LEU A 175 0.02 -8.91 -2.91
C LEU A 175 -1.40 -9.04 -3.51
N MET A 176 -2.34 -8.20 -3.09
CA MET A 176 -3.69 -8.14 -3.65
C MET A 176 -3.67 -7.89 -5.18
N ASP A 177 -2.81 -6.97 -5.65
CA ASP A 177 -2.61 -6.72 -7.09
C ASP A 177 -2.08 -7.92 -7.85
N PHE A 178 -1.24 -8.72 -7.21
CA PHE A 178 -0.68 -9.92 -7.79
C PHE A 178 -1.69 -11.05 -7.86
N LEU A 179 -2.46 -11.25 -6.79
CA LEU A 179 -3.43 -12.33 -6.70
C LEU A 179 -4.61 -12.11 -7.67
N GLY A 180 -5.23 -10.94 -7.68
CA GLY A 180 -6.37 -10.64 -8.55
C GLY A 180 -7.48 -11.68 -8.50
N GLU A 181 -8.15 -11.89 -9.61
CA GLU A 181 -9.21 -12.92 -9.76
C GLU A 181 -8.67 -14.33 -10.04
N ASP A 182 -7.41 -14.46 -10.47
CA ASP A 182 -6.81 -15.74 -10.89
C ASP A 182 -6.64 -16.75 -9.75
N PHE A 183 -6.78 -16.31 -8.51
CA PHE A 183 -6.60 -17.14 -7.31
C PHE A 183 -7.90 -17.48 -6.58
N LYS A 184 -9.06 -17.01 -7.05
CA LYS A 184 -10.37 -17.22 -6.39
C LYS A 184 -10.76 -18.69 -6.21
N ASP A 185 -10.37 -19.55 -7.13
CA ASP A 185 -10.63 -20.99 -7.08
C ASP A 185 -9.50 -21.81 -6.41
N LYS A 186 -8.41 -21.12 -6.05
CA LYS A 186 -7.22 -21.74 -5.46
C LYS A 186 -7.27 -21.77 -3.95
N SER A 187 -6.35 -22.54 -3.36
CA SER A 187 -6.17 -22.66 -1.92
C SER A 187 -4.74 -22.33 -1.49
N ILE A 188 -4.60 -21.83 -0.28
CA ILE A 188 -3.33 -21.40 0.29
C ILE A 188 -3.12 -21.96 1.69
N VAL A 189 -1.87 -22.29 2.01
CA VAL A 189 -1.40 -22.51 3.38
C VAL A 189 -0.54 -21.31 3.80
N GLU A 190 -0.84 -20.70 4.92
CA GLU A 190 -0.06 -19.63 5.56
C GLU A 190 0.65 -20.22 6.78
N ILE A 191 1.98 -20.16 6.78
CA ILE A 191 2.85 -20.67 7.86
C ILE A 191 3.36 -19.48 8.66
N GLY A 192 2.93 -19.38 9.93
CA GLY A 192 3.20 -18.24 10.80
C GLY A 192 2.14 -17.14 10.63
N CYS A 193 0.89 -17.43 11.01
CA CYS A 193 -0.19 -16.46 10.82
C CYS A 193 -0.30 -15.42 11.94
N SER A 194 0.36 -15.65 13.08
CA SER A 194 0.27 -14.76 14.25
C SER A 194 -1.19 -14.36 14.56
N PHE A 195 -1.53 -13.09 14.54
CA PHE A 195 -2.87 -12.57 14.84
C PHE A 195 -3.83 -12.60 13.63
N GLY A 196 -3.44 -13.23 12.53
CA GLY A 196 -4.31 -13.47 11.37
C GLY A 196 -4.61 -12.26 10.51
N TYR A 197 -3.80 -11.21 10.58
CA TYR A 197 -4.00 -9.99 9.77
C TYR A 197 -3.76 -10.24 8.28
N THR A 198 -2.74 -11.03 7.94
CA THR A 198 -2.49 -11.42 6.55
C THR A 198 -3.52 -12.46 6.11
N SER A 199 -3.91 -13.41 6.99
CA SER A 199 -5.00 -14.37 6.73
C SER A 199 -6.29 -13.67 6.32
N HIS A 200 -6.62 -12.52 6.97
CA HIS A 200 -7.77 -11.69 6.63
C HIS A 200 -7.75 -11.25 5.15
N ILE A 201 -6.61 -10.79 4.68
CA ILE A 201 -6.44 -10.38 3.29
C ILE A 201 -6.54 -11.58 2.35
N LEU A 202 -5.81 -12.66 2.64
CA LEU A 202 -5.80 -13.88 1.83
C LEU A 202 -7.20 -14.47 1.65
N SER A 203 -8.04 -14.42 2.68
CA SER A 203 -9.41 -14.95 2.62
C SER A 203 -10.30 -14.30 1.54
N ASN A 204 -9.97 -13.11 1.10
CA ASN A 204 -10.72 -12.43 0.05
C ASN A 204 -10.28 -12.83 -1.37
N TYR A 205 -9.14 -13.53 -1.49
CA TYR A 205 -8.54 -13.91 -2.78
C TYR A 205 -8.46 -15.42 -3.01
N PHE A 206 -8.64 -16.22 -1.96
CA PHE A 206 -8.57 -17.68 -2.05
C PHE A 206 -9.90 -18.32 -1.66
N LYS A 207 -10.22 -19.42 -2.32
CA LYS A 207 -11.36 -20.28 -1.94
C LYS A 207 -11.23 -20.83 -0.54
N LYS A 208 -10.00 -21.21 -0.15
CA LYS A 208 -9.67 -21.77 1.16
C LYS A 208 -8.31 -21.27 1.62
N VAL A 209 -8.24 -20.87 2.89
CA VAL A 209 -7.01 -20.47 3.59
C VAL A 209 -6.83 -21.41 4.77
N VAL A 210 -5.65 -22.00 4.91
CA VAL A 210 -5.24 -22.73 6.11
C VAL A 210 -4.13 -21.94 6.77
N SER A 211 -4.42 -21.30 7.90
CA SER A 211 -3.47 -20.44 8.62
C SER A 211 -2.96 -21.15 9.87
N VAL A 212 -1.64 -21.28 9.95
CA VAL A 212 -0.98 -22.10 10.96
C VAL A 212 -0.10 -21.25 11.86
N ASP A 213 -0.19 -21.48 13.16
CA ASP A 213 0.74 -20.97 14.15
C ASP A 213 0.93 -21.99 15.28
N PHE A 214 2.07 -21.96 15.96
CA PHE A 214 2.33 -22.85 17.08
C PHE A 214 1.74 -22.31 18.40
N ASP A 215 1.51 -20.98 18.49
CA ASP A 215 1.02 -20.31 19.68
C ASP A 215 -0.51 -20.32 19.75
N PRO A 216 -1.11 -20.99 20.78
CA PRO A 216 -2.56 -21.02 20.94
C PRO A 216 -3.21 -19.64 21.16
N ASP A 217 -2.51 -18.70 21.82
CA ASP A 217 -3.05 -17.37 22.11
C ASP A 217 -3.08 -16.52 20.85
N SER A 218 -2.07 -16.65 19.98
CA SER A 218 -2.07 -16.06 18.64
C SER A 218 -3.23 -16.58 17.80
N ILE A 219 -3.42 -17.89 17.74
CA ILE A 219 -4.55 -18.51 17.00
C ILE A 219 -5.90 -18.08 17.56
N LYS A 220 -6.04 -17.93 18.87
CA LYS A 220 -7.28 -17.39 19.46
C LYS A 220 -7.55 -15.98 18.99
N THR A 221 -6.54 -15.11 19.04
CA THR A 221 -6.64 -13.72 18.57
C THR A 221 -6.97 -13.66 17.08
N ALA A 222 -6.33 -14.52 16.26
CA ALA A 222 -6.57 -14.61 14.83
C ALA A 222 -8.03 -15.01 14.51
N LYS A 223 -8.58 -15.97 15.24
CA LYS A 223 -10.00 -16.37 15.12
C LYS A 223 -10.95 -15.25 15.51
N ASP A 224 -10.66 -14.54 16.60
CA ASP A 224 -11.50 -13.44 17.07
C ASP A 224 -11.50 -12.27 16.06
N PHE A 225 -10.33 -11.94 15.49
CA PHE A 225 -10.20 -10.93 14.45
C PHE A 225 -10.93 -11.30 13.16
N ASN A 226 -10.89 -12.57 12.78
CA ASN A 226 -11.47 -13.08 11.53
C ASN A 226 -12.82 -13.79 11.71
N LYS A 227 -13.56 -13.50 12.78
CA LYS A 227 -14.81 -14.21 13.13
C LYS A 227 -15.87 -14.23 12.01
N ASP A 228 -15.84 -13.24 11.13
CA ASP A 228 -16.79 -13.09 10.02
C ASP A 228 -16.32 -13.81 8.73
N LYS A 229 -15.11 -14.40 8.72
CA LYS A 229 -14.55 -15.17 7.61
C LYS A 229 -14.86 -16.66 7.75
N THR A 230 -15.47 -17.23 6.73
CA THR A 230 -15.92 -18.63 6.76
C THR A 230 -14.99 -19.60 6.02
N ASN A 231 -13.98 -19.07 5.33
CA ASN A 231 -13.06 -19.83 4.48
C ASN A 231 -11.61 -19.89 5.04
N ILE A 232 -11.43 -19.55 6.32
CA ILE A 232 -10.12 -19.66 7.01
C ILE A 232 -10.20 -20.79 8.05
N ASP A 233 -9.31 -21.78 7.92
CA ASP A 233 -9.05 -22.79 8.93
C ASP A 233 -7.82 -22.41 9.76
N PHE A 234 -7.99 -21.95 10.99
CA PHE A 234 -6.89 -21.65 11.91
C PHE A 234 -6.46 -22.89 12.69
N VAL A 235 -5.20 -23.30 12.53
CA VAL A 235 -4.63 -24.54 13.06
C VAL A 235 -3.48 -24.25 14.03
N ILE A 236 -3.55 -24.80 15.26
CA ILE A 236 -2.42 -24.79 16.19
C ILE A 236 -1.49 -25.92 15.81
N LYS A 237 -0.28 -25.60 15.32
CA LYS A 237 0.69 -26.62 14.89
C LYS A 237 2.11 -26.09 14.89
N ASP A 238 3.01 -26.86 15.49
CA ASP A 238 4.44 -26.67 15.32
C ASP A 238 4.88 -27.38 14.01
N VAL A 239 5.12 -26.58 12.97
CA VAL A 239 5.52 -27.07 11.63
C VAL A 239 6.96 -27.64 11.59
N TYR A 240 7.74 -27.41 12.63
CA TYR A 240 9.13 -27.91 12.75
C TYR A 240 9.25 -29.14 13.62
N GLY A 241 8.37 -29.30 14.62
CA GLY A 241 8.35 -30.41 15.54
C GLY A 241 7.48 -31.60 15.08
N THR A 242 6.63 -31.41 14.10
CA THR A 242 5.69 -32.39 13.60
C THR A 242 5.70 -32.52 12.07
N SER A 243 5.26 -33.67 11.54
CA SER A 243 5.08 -33.82 10.10
C SER A 243 3.98 -32.90 9.57
N TRP A 244 4.14 -32.43 8.35
CA TRP A 244 3.07 -31.75 7.64
C TRP A 244 1.98 -32.77 7.27
N ASP A 245 0.75 -32.46 7.66
CA ASP A 245 -0.44 -33.29 7.43
C ASP A 245 -1.60 -32.43 6.85
N PHE A 246 -1.25 -31.40 6.12
CA PHE A 246 -2.19 -30.56 5.41
C PHE A 246 -2.85 -31.32 4.25
N ASP A 247 -3.96 -30.83 3.74
CA ASP A 247 -4.47 -31.24 2.43
C ASP A 247 -3.38 -30.96 1.38
N LYS A 248 -3.06 -31.94 0.52
CA LYS A 248 -2.02 -31.79 -0.50
C LYS A 248 -2.44 -30.91 -1.68
N ASN A 249 -3.69 -30.51 -1.74
CA ASN A 249 -4.26 -29.73 -2.85
C ASN A 249 -4.19 -28.21 -2.59
N HIS A 250 -3.07 -27.73 -2.09
CA HIS A 250 -2.84 -26.28 -1.98
C HIS A 250 -1.91 -25.78 -3.07
N ASP A 251 -2.33 -24.69 -3.72
CA ASP A 251 -1.65 -24.09 -4.87
C ASP A 251 -0.56 -23.11 -4.46
N VAL A 252 -0.68 -22.55 -3.24
CA VAL A 252 0.17 -21.46 -2.75
C VAL A 252 0.59 -21.74 -1.31
N VAL A 253 1.83 -21.39 -0.97
CA VAL A 253 2.32 -21.36 0.41
C VAL A 253 2.82 -19.96 0.71
N PHE A 254 2.27 -19.33 1.75
CA PHE A 254 2.78 -18.08 2.31
C PHE A 254 3.65 -18.43 3.53
N ILE A 255 4.88 -17.95 3.57
CA ILE A 255 5.89 -18.27 4.59
C ILE A 255 6.26 -16.99 5.33
N ASP A 256 5.84 -16.89 6.59
CA ASP A 256 6.12 -15.78 7.50
C ASP A 256 6.31 -16.33 8.93
N CYS A 257 7.27 -17.20 9.13
CA CYS A 257 7.49 -17.90 10.38
C CYS A 257 8.86 -17.58 10.99
N VAL A 258 9.73 -18.56 11.25
CA VAL A 258 11.06 -18.34 11.84
C VAL A 258 12.07 -17.88 10.78
N HIS A 259 12.66 -16.70 10.97
CA HIS A 259 13.53 -16.05 10.00
C HIS A 259 15.00 -16.48 10.06
N GLU A 260 15.27 -17.70 10.56
CA GLU A 260 16.61 -18.29 10.58
C GLU A 260 16.83 -19.16 9.34
N TYR A 261 18.05 -19.19 8.83
CA TYR A 261 18.39 -19.85 7.57
C TYR A 261 17.91 -21.32 7.47
N ASN A 262 18.13 -22.14 8.53
CA ASN A 262 17.76 -23.54 8.50
C ASN A 262 16.23 -23.75 8.50
N TYR A 263 15.49 -22.90 9.19
CA TYR A 263 14.03 -22.97 9.22
C TYR A 263 13.43 -22.58 7.87
N ILE A 264 13.86 -21.48 7.27
CA ILE A 264 13.43 -21.08 5.92
C ILE A 264 13.78 -22.15 4.90
N ARG A 265 14.97 -22.77 5.01
CA ARG A 265 15.36 -23.86 4.14
C ARG A 265 14.43 -25.07 4.29
N ASN A 266 14.04 -25.42 5.50
CA ASN A 266 13.09 -26.49 5.77
C ASN A 266 11.70 -26.15 5.21
N ASP A 267 11.23 -24.92 5.37
CA ASP A 267 9.94 -24.48 4.85
C ASP A 267 9.89 -24.61 3.33
N ILE A 268 10.95 -24.19 2.63
CA ILE A 268 11.07 -24.36 1.17
C ILE A 268 11.05 -25.83 0.78
N ILE A 269 11.90 -26.66 1.41
CA ILE A 269 12.02 -28.12 1.10
C ILE A 269 10.69 -28.82 1.38
N ASN A 270 10.04 -28.52 2.51
CA ASN A 270 8.77 -29.13 2.86
C ASN A 270 7.68 -28.68 1.88
N SER A 271 7.62 -27.41 1.51
CA SER A 271 6.65 -26.91 0.53
C SER A 271 6.79 -27.63 -0.82
N ILE A 272 8.02 -27.74 -1.33
CA ILE A 272 8.30 -28.42 -2.61
C ILE A 272 8.01 -29.93 -2.54
N SER A 273 8.30 -30.56 -1.40
CA SER A 273 8.12 -32.01 -1.26
C SER A 273 6.67 -32.38 -1.01
N TYR A 274 5.90 -31.49 -0.41
CA TYR A 274 4.55 -31.79 0.05
C TYR A 274 3.46 -31.39 -0.96
N PHE A 275 3.64 -30.29 -1.67
CA PHE A 275 2.69 -29.75 -2.64
C PHE A 275 3.21 -29.89 -4.08
N ASP A 276 2.30 -29.95 -5.04
CA ASP A 276 2.67 -30.06 -6.46
C ASP A 276 2.97 -28.66 -7.04
N LYS A 277 4.27 -28.34 -7.16
CA LYS A 277 4.79 -27.08 -7.73
C LYS A 277 4.08 -25.83 -7.22
N PRO A 278 4.01 -25.61 -5.91
CA PRO A 278 3.29 -24.47 -5.34
C PRO A 278 3.96 -23.14 -5.72
N LEU A 279 3.18 -22.07 -5.72
CA LEU A 279 3.70 -20.71 -5.65
C LEU A 279 4.11 -20.43 -4.21
N LEU A 280 5.32 -19.93 -4.00
CA LEU A 280 5.82 -19.56 -2.67
C LEU A 280 5.85 -18.05 -2.51
N ILE A 281 5.29 -17.54 -1.44
CA ILE A 281 5.29 -16.12 -1.08
C ILE A 281 6.02 -16.01 0.25
N PHE A 282 7.04 -15.15 0.30
CA PHE A 282 7.85 -14.95 1.51
C PHE A 282 7.72 -13.51 2.00
N ASP A 283 7.50 -13.33 3.31
CA ASP A 283 7.74 -12.05 4.00
C ASP A 283 9.22 -11.94 4.41
N ASP A 284 9.59 -10.76 4.87
CA ASP A 284 10.89 -10.44 5.48
C ASP A 284 12.13 -10.74 4.61
N TYR A 285 11.96 -10.85 3.28
CA TYR A 285 13.05 -11.18 2.35
C TYR A 285 14.24 -10.22 2.52
N GLY A 286 14.03 -8.91 2.43
CA GLY A 286 15.10 -7.92 2.56
C GLY A 286 15.44 -7.55 4.01
N LEU A 287 14.62 -7.92 4.98
CA LEU A 287 14.84 -7.59 6.39
C LEU A 287 15.87 -8.52 7.03
N PHE A 288 15.99 -9.75 6.53
CA PHE A 288 16.94 -10.75 7.02
C PHE A 288 17.90 -11.22 5.91
N PRO A 289 18.86 -10.36 5.51
CA PRO A 289 19.71 -10.61 4.34
C PRO A 289 20.63 -11.84 4.49
N ASN A 290 21.03 -12.16 5.72
CA ASN A 290 21.96 -13.28 6.00
C ASN A 290 21.26 -14.62 6.22
N SER A 291 19.95 -14.64 6.26
CA SER A 291 19.14 -15.86 6.46
C SER A 291 18.06 -16.00 5.40
N VAL A 292 16.96 -15.27 5.47
CA VAL A 292 15.82 -15.38 4.54
C VAL A 292 16.27 -15.12 3.10
N MET A 293 16.83 -13.93 2.84
CA MET A 293 17.26 -13.55 1.49
C MET A 293 18.35 -14.50 0.97
N LYS A 294 19.35 -14.82 1.79
CA LYS A 294 20.43 -15.74 1.42
C LYS A 294 19.88 -17.11 1.01
N CYS A 295 19.01 -17.68 1.86
CA CYS A 295 18.44 -18.99 1.61
C CYS A 295 17.63 -19.04 0.32
N ILE A 296 16.71 -18.08 0.13
CA ILE A 296 15.87 -18.03 -1.08
C ILE A 296 16.74 -17.86 -2.35
N ASN A 297 17.76 -16.98 -2.32
CA ASN A 297 18.66 -16.78 -3.46
C ASN A 297 19.42 -18.05 -3.82
N GLU A 298 19.85 -18.87 -2.86
CA GLU A 298 20.48 -20.17 -3.16
C GLU A 298 19.56 -21.12 -3.92
N PHE A 299 18.25 -21.13 -3.59
CA PHE A 299 17.25 -21.91 -4.34
C PHE A 299 16.93 -21.31 -5.73
N VAL A 300 17.08 -20.01 -5.88
CA VAL A 300 16.97 -19.34 -7.20
C VAL A 300 18.21 -19.65 -8.05
N ASP A 301 19.40 -19.53 -7.48
CA ASP A 301 20.68 -19.74 -8.19
C ASP A 301 20.84 -21.18 -8.69
N ASN A 302 20.26 -22.16 -7.97
CA ASN A 302 20.26 -23.56 -8.38
C ASN A 302 19.05 -23.97 -9.25
N ASN A 303 18.23 -22.98 -9.70
CA ASN A 303 17.05 -23.15 -10.54
C ASN A 303 15.93 -24.01 -9.92
N THR A 304 15.86 -24.16 -8.60
CA THR A 304 14.73 -24.77 -7.92
C THR A 304 13.54 -23.81 -7.80
N LEU A 305 13.85 -22.53 -7.61
CA LEU A 305 12.87 -21.44 -7.58
C LEU A 305 13.13 -20.46 -8.70
N LYS A 306 12.06 -19.90 -9.26
CA LYS A 306 12.08 -18.80 -10.21
C LYS A 306 11.40 -17.58 -9.58
N VAL A 307 12.08 -16.45 -9.50
CA VAL A 307 11.49 -15.20 -9.02
C VAL A 307 10.42 -14.73 -10.00
N ILE A 308 9.23 -14.50 -9.50
CA ILE A 308 8.09 -13.95 -10.25
C ILE A 308 7.95 -12.46 -9.98
N LYS A 309 7.97 -12.05 -8.69
CA LYS A 309 7.79 -10.65 -8.30
C LYS A 309 8.42 -10.39 -6.93
N LYS A 310 8.94 -9.19 -6.75
CA LYS A 310 9.29 -8.66 -5.43
C LYS A 310 8.23 -7.63 -5.01
N ILE A 311 7.81 -7.64 -3.75
CA ILE A 311 6.70 -6.83 -3.24
C ILE A 311 7.03 -6.18 -1.89
N GLY A 312 6.21 -5.21 -1.50
CA GLY A 312 6.38 -4.44 -0.27
C GLY A 312 7.32 -3.24 -0.42
N HIS A 313 7.83 -2.78 0.69
CA HIS A 313 8.80 -1.69 0.73
C HIS A 313 10.14 -2.10 0.11
N LYS A 314 10.84 -1.13 -0.50
CA LYS A 314 12.18 -1.32 -1.07
C LYS A 314 13.26 -1.07 0.00
N LYS A 315 14.53 -1.35 -0.38
CA LYS A 315 15.71 -1.09 0.47
C LYS A 315 15.69 0.29 1.14
N ASP A 316 16.42 0.38 2.23
CA ASP A 316 16.64 1.59 3.04
C ASP A 316 15.43 2.02 3.91
N VAL A 317 14.34 1.24 3.94
CA VAL A 317 13.24 1.41 4.89
C VAL A 317 13.60 0.76 6.23
N ILE A 318 13.21 1.42 7.33
CA ILE A 318 13.37 0.93 8.71
C ILE A 318 11.97 0.75 9.31
N PHE A 319 11.67 -0.46 9.76
CA PHE A 319 10.46 -0.72 10.55
C PHE A 319 10.77 -0.53 12.04
N PRO A 320 10.07 0.36 12.78
CA PRO A 320 10.41 0.73 14.15
C PRO A 320 10.48 -0.46 15.11
N ASN A 321 9.59 -1.41 14.96
CA ASN A 321 9.43 -2.54 15.89
C ASN A 321 10.31 -3.76 15.56
N THR A 322 11.24 -3.65 14.61
CA THR A 322 12.14 -4.73 14.17
C THR A 322 13.57 -4.55 14.65
N ALA A 323 13.78 -3.98 15.83
CA ALA A 323 15.10 -3.59 16.35
C ALA A 323 15.87 -2.68 15.36
N HIS A 324 15.16 -1.80 14.68
CA HIS A 324 15.71 -0.85 13.68
C HIS A 324 16.47 -1.51 12.54
N LYS A 325 16.11 -2.72 12.17
CA LYS A 325 16.67 -3.36 10.97
C LYS A 325 16.30 -2.58 9.72
N VAL A 326 17.27 -2.40 8.84
CA VAL A 326 17.12 -1.72 7.55
C VAL A 326 16.91 -2.74 6.47
N LEU A 327 15.87 -2.58 5.66
CA LEU A 327 15.66 -3.40 4.47
C LEU A 327 16.87 -3.31 3.52
N LYS A 328 17.38 -4.44 3.08
CA LYS A 328 18.48 -4.53 2.11
C LYS A 328 18.02 -4.78 0.68
N ASP A 329 16.77 -5.20 0.52
CA ASP A 329 16.05 -5.39 -0.74
C ASP A 329 14.56 -5.13 -0.50
N TYR A 330 13.66 -5.70 -1.27
CA TYR A 330 12.21 -5.64 -1.03
C TYR A 330 11.82 -6.37 0.26
N GLU A 331 10.69 -5.96 0.83
CA GLU A 331 10.13 -6.58 2.03
C GLU A 331 9.83 -8.06 1.80
N GLY A 332 9.20 -8.39 0.67
CA GLY A 332 8.87 -9.76 0.33
C GLY A 332 9.17 -10.14 -1.13
N ILE A 333 9.05 -11.44 -1.39
CA ILE A 333 9.33 -12.02 -2.71
C ILE A 333 8.36 -13.17 -3.02
N ILE A 334 7.95 -13.26 -4.28
CA ILE A 334 7.09 -14.32 -4.81
C ILE A 334 7.91 -15.16 -5.79
N CYS A 335 7.93 -16.47 -5.57
CA CYS A 335 8.69 -17.42 -6.35
C CYS A 335 7.81 -18.58 -6.82
N GLN A 336 8.04 -19.05 -8.05
CA GLN A 336 7.46 -20.27 -8.57
C GLN A 336 8.45 -21.43 -8.43
N VAL A 337 7.98 -22.57 -7.94
CA VAL A 337 8.73 -23.84 -7.99
C VAL A 337 8.82 -24.31 -9.44
N VAL A 338 10.03 -24.63 -9.91
CA VAL A 338 10.32 -24.99 -11.31
C VAL A 338 10.06 -26.48 -11.60
#